data_9420aab363d86c9f2e62f8ad02a6295e
#
_entry.id   9420aab363d86c9f2e62f8ad02a6295e
#
_cell.length_a   1.000
_cell.length_b   1.000
_cell.length_c   1.000
_cell.angle_alpha   90.00
_cell.angle_beta   90.00
_cell.angle_gamma   90.00
#
_symmetry.space_group_name_H-M   'P 1'
#
loop_
_entity.id
_entity.type
_entity.pdbx_description
1 polymer ?
#
loop_
_entity_poly.entity_id
_entity_poly.type
_entity_poly.pdbx_seq_one_letter_code
_entity_poly.pdbx_strand_id
1 'polypeptide(L)'
;MTGRRLTVLFMPESAYGPTNNCIGIGDVLRRRGHQVVFAAEASWAGKLAPLGFTEDLVQLSEPPEGEQDAGQFWKDFIASTAGEFRKPPIEQLDTWIRPVWEELIAGARYSHDQLTEIIARNAPDVIVEDNVVAFPALTTAGQPFVRIVSCNPLEVTDPGLPPAFSGLPAASADGRAEFRAEYDRVHRKIWGEFNDWVTGRGAAPLPDLAFIGDGAANLYVYPEIADYQRTVPLGPSWHRIDSSVRQTDGEFTV
;
A
#
# COMPACT_ATOMS: atom_id res chain seq x y z
N MET A 1 6.53 31.21 -9.93
CA MET A 1 6.33 31.07 -8.49
C MET A 1 7.26 29.98 -8.01
N THR A 2 8.38 30.33 -7.36
CA THR A 2 9.28 29.37 -6.72
C THR A 2 8.59 28.94 -5.41
N GLY A 3 7.85 27.83 -5.46
CA GLY A 3 7.25 27.25 -4.27
C GLY A 3 8.32 26.83 -3.26
N ARG A 4 7.97 26.76 -1.97
CA ARG A 4 8.83 26.22 -0.93
C ARG A 4 9.28 24.80 -1.32
N ARG A 5 10.56 24.50 -1.19
CA ARG A 5 11.08 23.14 -1.32
C ARG A 5 10.57 22.32 -0.12
N LEU A 6 9.97 21.17 -0.41
CA LEU A 6 9.47 20.24 0.58
C LEU A 6 10.34 18.97 0.60
N THR A 7 10.36 18.30 1.75
CA THR A 7 10.83 16.92 1.89
C THR A 7 9.62 16.00 1.92
N VAL A 8 9.54 15.06 0.97
CA VAL A 8 8.44 14.10 0.86
C VAL A 8 9.00 12.70 1.12
N LEU A 9 8.47 12.02 2.12
CA LEU A 9 8.84 10.66 2.48
C LEU A 9 7.83 9.69 1.84
N PHE A 10 8.32 8.74 1.06
CA PHE A 10 7.54 7.64 0.51
C PHE A 10 7.81 6.35 1.26
N MET A 11 6.75 5.65 1.64
CA MET A 11 6.80 4.29 2.18
C MET A 11 5.93 3.40 1.29
N PRO A 12 6.49 2.81 0.21
CA PRO A 12 5.80 1.83 -0.61
C PRO A 12 5.79 0.45 0.07
N GLU A 13 4.81 -0.37 -0.28
CA GLU A 13 4.89 -1.81 -0.07
C GLU A 13 6.10 -2.36 -0.87
N SER A 14 6.72 -3.46 -0.40
CA SER A 14 8.01 -3.96 -0.92
C SER A 14 7.96 -4.49 -2.37
N ALA A 15 6.77 -4.77 -2.91
CA ALA A 15 6.60 -5.24 -4.28
C ALA A 15 6.96 -4.18 -5.35
N TYR A 16 7.21 -4.65 -6.55
CA TYR A 16 7.55 -3.78 -7.68
C TYR A 16 6.45 -2.78 -8.04
N GLY A 17 5.17 -3.17 -7.97
CA GLY A 17 4.04 -2.33 -8.32
C GLY A 17 3.97 -1.03 -7.52
N PRO A 18 3.75 -1.10 -6.22
CA PRO A 18 3.67 0.06 -5.33
C PRO A 18 4.94 0.92 -5.37
N THR A 19 6.12 0.29 -5.34
CA THR A 19 7.39 1.03 -5.40
C THR A 19 7.54 1.79 -6.71
N ASN A 20 7.17 1.20 -7.87
CA ASN A 20 7.22 1.89 -9.15
C ASN A 20 6.21 3.04 -9.24
N ASN A 21 5.02 2.92 -8.64
CA ASN A 21 4.08 4.03 -8.52
C ASN A 21 4.70 5.19 -7.76
N CYS A 22 5.29 4.90 -6.60
CA CYS A 22 5.99 5.90 -5.79
C CYS A 22 7.18 6.52 -6.53
N ILE A 23 7.96 5.74 -7.32
CA ILE A 23 9.05 6.26 -8.17
C ILE A 23 8.49 7.24 -9.20
N GLY A 24 7.40 6.90 -9.89
CA GLY A 24 6.80 7.78 -10.90
C GLY A 24 6.33 9.11 -10.32
N ILE A 25 5.62 9.07 -9.19
CA ILE A 25 5.15 10.28 -8.48
C ILE A 25 6.34 11.06 -7.92
N GLY A 26 7.30 10.37 -7.29
CA GLY A 26 8.50 10.96 -6.70
C GLY A 26 9.36 11.68 -7.72
N ASP A 27 9.50 11.13 -8.94
CA ASP A 27 10.26 11.77 -10.02
C ASP A 27 9.64 13.11 -10.46
N VAL A 28 8.32 13.20 -10.54
CA VAL A 28 7.61 14.46 -10.79
C VAL A 28 7.90 15.48 -9.70
N LEU A 29 7.87 15.08 -8.43
CA LEU A 29 8.15 15.96 -7.29
C LEU A 29 9.61 16.41 -7.29
N ARG A 30 10.55 15.48 -7.52
CA ARG A 30 11.99 15.77 -7.62
C ARG A 30 12.29 16.78 -8.73
N ARG A 31 11.70 16.60 -9.92
CA ARG A 31 11.84 17.55 -11.04
C ARG A 31 11.26 18.94 -10.74
N ARG A 32 10.30 19.02 -9.82
CA ARG A 32 9.76 20.28 -9.30
C ARG A 32 10.62 20.90 -8.19
N GLY A 33 11.75 20.28 -7.83
CA GLY A 33 12.71 20.78 -6.86
C GLY A 33 12.48 20.32 -5.41
N HIS A 34 11.56 19.41 -5.18
CA HIS A 34 11.35 18.80 -3.85
C HIS A 34 12.43 17.75 -3.56
N GLN A 35 12.69 17.50 -2.28
CA GLN A 35 13.49 16.37 -1.84
C GLN A 35 12.56 15.15 -1.66
N VAL A 36 12.98 14.03 -2.22
CA VAL A 36 12.22 12.77 -2.13
C VAL A 36 13.06 11.74 -1.41
N VAL A 37 12.52 11.20 -0.34
CA VAL A 37 13.13 10.16 0.50
C VAL A 37 12.26 8.92 0.41
N PHE A 38 12.89 7.76 0.24
CA PHE A 38 12.22 6.48 0.25
C PHE A 38 12.58 5.69 1.51
N ALA A 39 11.58 5.45 2.36
CA ALA A 39 11.59 4.44 3.40
C ALA A 39 11.12 3.10 2.80
N ALA A 40 11.79 2.67 1.73
CA ALA A 40 11.49 1.41 1.07
C ALA A 40 12.09 0.23 1.85
N GLU A 41 11.55 -0.96 1.63
CA GLU A 41 12.09 -2.19 2.20
C GLU A 41 13.53 -2.43 1.72
N ALA A 42 14.36 -3.02 2.59
CA ALA A 42 15.82 -3.09 2.43
C ALA A 42 16.32 -3.78 1.15
N SER A 43 15.54 -4.68 0.53
CA SER A 43 15.90 -5.28 -0.76
C SER A 43 15.97 -4.29 -1.94
N TRP A 44 15.49 -3.06 -1.73
CA TRP A 44 15.61 -1.95 -2.68
C TRP A 44 16.93 -1.18 -2.59
N ALA A 45 17.85 -1.59 -1.71
CA ALA A 45 19.15 -0.94 -1.53
C ALA A 45 19.89 -0.72 -2.85
N GLY A 46 20.34 0.51 -3.08
CA GLY A 46 21.10 0.90 -4.27
C GLY A 46 20.29 1.02 -5.56
N LYS A 47 18.96 0.84 -5.53
CA LYS A 47 18.09 0.89 -6.72
C LYS A 47 17.36 2.22 -6.90
N LEU A 48 17.21 2.99 -5.83
CA LEU A 48 16.50 4.27 -5.83
C LEU A 48 17.46 5.46 -5.90
N ALA A 49 18.65 5.35 -5.31
CA ALA A 49 19.66 6.39 -5.34
C ALA A 49 20.11 6.77 -6.79
N PRO A 50 20.33 5.84 -7.74
CA PRO A 50 20.64 6.17 -9.12
C PRO A 50 19.54 6.97 -9.83
N LEU A 51 18.28 6.89 -9.35
CA LEU A 51 17.16 7.67 -9.86
C LEU A 51 17.09 9.08 -9.26
N GLY A 52 18.02 9.41 -8.35
CA GLY A 52 18.13 10.73 -7.72
C GLY A 52 17.28 10.87 -6.45
N PHE A 53 16.88 9.77 -5.83
CA PHE A 53 16.18 9.73 -4.55
C PHE A 53 17.13 9.47 -3.37
N THR A 54 16.73 9.89 -2.18
CA THR A 54 17.41 9.49 -0.95
C THR A 54 16.83 8.16 -0.49
N GLU A 55 17.69 7.19 -0.22
CA GLU A 55 17.32 5.92 0.39
C GLU A 55 17.51 6.02 1.91
N ASP A 56 16.48 5.73 2.67
CA ASP A 56 16.50 5.53 4.11
C ASP A 56 15.66 4.31 4.44
N LEU A 57 16.26 3.14 4.20
CA LEU A 57 15.58 1.86 4.06
C LEU A 57 15.08 1.32 5.41
N VAL A 58 14.03 0.53 5.35
CA VAL A 58 13.40 -0.13 6.49
C VAL A 58 13.42 -1.65 6.32
N GLN A 59 13.54 -2.37 7.44
CA GLN A 59 13.33 -3.82 7.49
C GLN A 59 11.88 -4.12 7.87
N LEU A 60 11.24 -5.01 7.13
CA LEU A 60 9.88 -5.48 7.44
C LEU A 60 9.88 -6.81 8.19
N SER A 61 11.01 -7.50 8.25
CA SER A 61 11.25 -8.72 9.01
C SER A 61 12.73 -8.81 9.42
N GLU A 62 13.11 -9.85 10.12
CA GLU A 62 14.52 -10.15 10.36
C GLU A 62 15.26 -10.29 9.01
N PRO A 63 16.45 -9.69 8.89
CA PRO A 63 17.20 -9.76 7.65
C PRO A 63 17.47 -11.23 7.27
N PRO A 64 17.23 -11.60 6.02
CA PRO A 64 17.55 -12.94 5.54
C PRO A 64 19.05 -13.17 5.51
N GLU A 65 19.49 -14.43 5.57
CA GLU A 65 20.88 -14.78 5.31
C GLU A 65 21.21 -14.56 3.82
N GLY A 66 22.05 -13.56 3.53
CA GLY A 66 22.51 -13.22 2.18
C GLY A 66 21.76 -12.07 1.51
N GLU A 67 22.21 -11.71 0.29
CA GLU A 67 21.57 -10.68 -0.52
C GLU A 67 20.24 -11.20 -1.11
N GLN A 68 19.20 -10.38 -1.03
CA GLN A 68 17.91 -10.63 -1.70
C GLN A 68 17.65 -9.61 -2.80
N ASP A 69 17.08 -10.08 -3.90
CA ASP A 69 16.54 -9.20 -4.93
C ASP A 69 15.29 -8.47 -4.45
N ALA A 70 15.08 -7.23 -4.93
CA ALA A 70 13.86 -6.48 -4.64
C ALA A 70 12.62 -7.30 -5.00
N GLY A 71 11.67 -7.36 -4.05
CA GLY A 71 10.44 -8.11 -4.21
C GLY A 71 10.62 -9.65 -4.22
N GLN A 72 11.80 -10.19 -3.84
CA GLN A 72 12.05 -11.63 -3.83
C GLN A 72 11.10 -12.35 -2.87
N PHE A 73 10.87 -11.78 -1.70
CA PHE A 73 9.90 -12.30 -0.74
C PHE A 73 8.54 -12.61 -1.41
N TRP A 74 7.98 -11.65 -2.15
CA TRP A 74 6.69 -11.85 -2.84
C TRP A 74 6.75 -12.88 -3.96
N LYS A 75 7.86 -12.98 -4.68
CA LYS A 75 8.04 -14.03 -5.70
C LYS A 75 7.99 -15.42 -5.07
N ASP A 76 8.71 -15.61 -3.96
CA ASP A 76 8.76 -16.89 -3.26
C ASP A 76 7.43 -17.22 -2.59
N PHE A 77 6.79 -16.24 -1.97
CA PHE A 77 5.46 -16.39 -1.38
C PHE A 77 4.42 -16.81 -2.43
N ILE A 78 4.37 -16.11 -3.57
CA ILE A 78 3.44 -16.45 -4.66
C ILE A 78 3.76 -17.84 -5.23
N ALA A 79 5.03 -18.19 -5.42
CA ALA A 79 5.42 -19.51 -5.92
C ALA A 79 4.98 -20.63 -4.97
N SER A 80 5.18 -20.45 -3.67
CA SER A 80 4.80 -21.44 -2.65
C SER A 80 3.29 -21.58 -2.48
N THR A 81 2.53 -20.51 -2.73
CA THR A 81 1.06 -20.46 -2.60
C THR A 81 0.30 -20.61 -3.92
N ALA A 82 1.00 -20.84 -5.04
CA ALA A 82 0.39 -20.88 -6.38
C ALA A 82 -0.76 -21.89 -6.53
N GLY A 83 -0.78 -22.96 -5.72
CA GLY A 83 -1.88 -23.94 -5.67
C GLY A 83 -3.21 -23.35 -5.21
N GLU A 84 -3.16 -22.32 -4.35
CA GLU A 84 -4.34 -21.68 -3.77
C GLU A 84 -5.16 -20.93 -4.82
N PHE A 85 -4.52 -20.38 -5.87
CA PHE A 85 -5.22 -19.68 -6.96
C PHE A 85 -6.18 -20.54 -7.79
N ARG A 86 -6.15 -21.86 -7.59
CA ARG A 86 -7.10 -22.80 -8.24
C ARG A 86 -8.38 -23.01 -7.43
N LYS A 87 -8.42 -22.55 -6.18
CA LYS A 87 -9.59 -22.65 -5.32
C LYS A 87 -10.60 -21.55 -5.64
N PRO A 88 -11.88 -21.77 -5.33
CA PRO A 88 -12.87 -20.68 -5.38
C PRO A 88 -12.43 -19.49 -4.52
N PRO A 89 -12.67 -18.24 -4.94
CA PRO A 89 -12.25 -17.05 -4.21
C PRO A 89 -12.66 -17.03 -2.72
N ILE A 90 -13.84 -17.58 -2.41
CA ILE A 90 -14.32 -17.65 -1.02
C ILE A 90 -13.46 -18.57 -0.14
N GLU A 91 -12.91 -19.65 -0.67
CA GLU A 91 -11.98 -20.54 0.04
C GLU A 91 -10.59 -19.90 0.18
N GLN A 92 -10.19 -19.08 -0.78
CA GLN A 92 -8.92 -18.35 -0.73
C GLN A 92 -8.86 -17.35 0.42
N LEU A 93 -10.01 -16.91 0.96
CA LEU A 93 -10.05 -15.99 2.10
C LEU A 93 -9.27 -16.53 3.30
N ASP A 94 -9.42 -17.80 3.61
CA ASP A 94 -8.75 -18.44 4.75
C ASP A 94 -7.35 -18.94 4.40
N THR A 95 -7.18 -19.50 3.20
CA THR A 95 -5.96 -20.23 2.83
C THR A 95 -4.88 -19.38 2.18
N TRP A 96 -5.24 -18.18 1.68
CA TRP A 96 -4.30 -17.28 1.02
C TRP A 96 -4.42 -15.81 1.49
N ILE A 97 -5.62 -15.23 1.53
CA ILE A 97 -5.80 -13.81 1.87
C ILE A 97 -5.45 -13.55 3.34
N ARG A 98 -5.90 -14.41 4.27
CA ARG A 98 -5.56 -14.28 5.69
C ARG A 98 -4.05 -14.37 5.95
N PRO A 99 -3.29 -15.34 5.41
CA PRO A 99 -1.83 -15.35 5.53
C PRO A 99 -1.15 -14.10 4.99
N VAL A 100 -1.65 -13.51 3.88
CA VAL A 100 -1.14 -12.24 3.36
C VAL A 100 -1.34 -11.11 4.38
N TRP A 101 -2.52 -11.00 4.98
CA TRP A 101 -2.76 -10.00 6.02
C TRP A 101 -1.88 -10.21 7.25
N GLU A 102 -1.71 -11.46 7.69
CA GLU A 102 -0.86 -11.81 8.83
C GLU A 102 0.59 -11.36 8.60
N GLU A 103 1.13 -11.58 7.39
CA GLU A 103 2.48 -11.19 7.02
C GLU A 103 2.64 -9.67 6.95
N LEU A 104 1.73 -8.96 6.27
CA LEU A 104 1.77 -7.51 6.17
C LEU A 104 1.65 -6.83 7.55
N ILE A 105 0.78 -7.35 8.42
CA ILE A 105 0.64 -6.88 9.80
C ILE A 105 1.92 -7.12 10.60
N ALA A 106 2.54 -8.29 10.44
CA ALA A 106 3.82 -8.58 11.10
C ALA A 106 4.89 -7.58 10.67
N GLY A 107 4.99 -7.27 9.38
CA GLY A 107 5.89 -6.26 8.84
C GLY A 107 5.63 -4.86 9.39
N ALA A 108 4.37 -4.45 9.49
CA ALA A 108 4.00 -3.15 10.07
C ALA A 108 4.40 -3.05 11.55
N ARG A 109 4.25 -4.13 12.31
CA ARG A 109 4.66 -4.18 13.73
C ARG A 109 6.17 -4.16 13.87
N TYR A 110 6.89 -4.94 13.05
CA TYR A 110 8.34 -5.04 13.10
C TYR A 110 9.04 -3.72 12.78
N SER A 111 8.55 -3.00 11.79
CA SER A 111 9.16 -1.78 11.28
C SER A 111 8.79 -0.50 12.05
N HIS A 112 7.88 -0.56 13.01
CA HIS A 112 7.29 0.62 13.66
C HIS A 112 8.33 1.57 14.24
N ASP A 113 9.26 1.05 15.04
CA ASP A 113 10.27 1.88 15.70
C ASP A 113 11.29 2.42 14.69
N GLN A 114 11.70 1.62 13.71
CA GLN A 114 12.56 2.05 12.61
C GLN A 114 11.94 3.19 11.79
N LEU A 115 10.65 3.08 11.44
CA LEU A 115 9.94 4.14 10.73
C LEU A 115 9.85 5.43 11.55
N THR A 116 9.63 5.31 12.87
CA THR A 116 9.63 6.47 13.76
C THR A 116 10.99 7.19 13.74
N GLU A 117 12.10 6.45 13.76
CA GLU A 117 13.44 7.01 13.66
C GLU A 117 13.72 7.62 12.26
N ILE A 118 13.30 6.94 11.17
CA ILE A 118 13.41 7.45 9.80
C ILE A 118 12.69 8.78 9.67
N ILE A 119 11.48 8.89 10.18
CA ILE A 119 10.67 10.11 10.15
C ILE A 119 11.37 11.22 10.95
N ALA A 120 11.85 10.91 12.16
CA ALA A 120 12.51 11.89 13.02
C ALA A 120 13.76 12.50 12.36
N ARG A 121 14.62 11.67 11.73
CA ARG A 121 15.87 12.17 11.11
C ARG A 121 15.67 12.86 9.77
N ASN A 122 14.65 12.48 8.99
CA ASN A 122 14.36 13.12 7.71
C ASN A 122 13.44 14.34 7.84
N ALA A 123 12.71 14.48 8.94
CA ALA A 123 11.77 15.56 9.21
C ALA A 123 10.91 15.91 7.97
N PRO A 124 10.15 14.97 7.39
CA PRO A 124 9.42 15.20 6.16
C PRO A 124 8.32 16.24 6.35
N ASP A 125 8.00 17.01 5.32
CA ASP A 125 6.84 17.90 5.27
C ASP A 125 5.55 17.13 4.93
N VAL A 126 5.67 15.99 4.21
CA VAL A 126 4.56 15.13 3.79
C VAL A 126 5.02 13.68 3.79
N ILE A 127 4.14 12.79 4.22
CA ILE A 127 4.35 11.34 4.20
C ILE A 127 3.37 10.72 3.20
N VAL A 128 3.87 9.86 2.33
CA VAL A 128 3.09 9.18 1.28
C VAL A 128 3.27 7.68 1.42
N GLU A 129 2.17 6.94 1.46
CA GLU A 129 2.16 5.48 1.59
C GLU A 129 1.40 4.84 0.43
N ASP A 130 2.00 3.84 -0.22
CA ASP A 130 1.35 2.92 -1.17
C ASP A 130 1.38 1.51 -0.58
N ASN A 131 0.45 1.23 0.30
CA ASN A 131 0.31 -0.05 1.00
C ASN A 131 -1.18 -0.33 1.27
N VAL A 132 -1.46 -1.54 1.75
CA VAL A 132 -2.82 -2.01 2.08
C VAL A 132 -3.02 -2.23 3.58
N VAL A 133 -1.97 -2.02 4.40
CA VAL A 133 -2.03 -2.05 5.87
C VAL A 133 -1.52 -0.74 6.45
N ALA A 134 -2.04 -0.33 7.58
CA ALA A 134 -1.65 0.90 8.26
C ALA A 134 -0.30 0.75 8.98
N PHE A 135 0.51 1.80 8.90
CA PHE A 135 1.73 1.97 9.71
C PHE A 135 1.52 3.16 10.66
N PRO A 136 1.20 2.92 11.94
CA PRO A 136 0.95 3.99 12.91
C PRO A 136 2.05 5.05 12.97
N ALA A 137 3.32 4.66 12.80
CA ALA A 137 4.42 5.61 12.77
C ALA A 137 4.23 6.71 11.71
N LEU A 138 3.63 6.38 10.55
CA LEU A 138 3.39 7.33 9.46
C LEU A 138 2.23 8.28 9.78
N THR A 139 1.14 7.73 10.33
CA THR A 139 -0.11 8.48 10.56
C THR A 139 -0.11 9.31 11.84
N THR A 140 0.75 8.97 12.82
CA THR A 140 0.90 9.70 14.09
C THR A 140 2.06 10.69 14.11
N ALA A 141 2.81 10.79 13.03
CA ALA A 141 3.99 11.65 12.92
C ALA A 141 3.69 13.16 12.96
N GLY A 142 2.43 13.55 12.80
CA GLY A 142 2.00 14.96 12.81
C GLY A 142 2.09 15.67 11.46
N GLN A 143 2.64 15.04 10.43
CA GLN A 143 2.67 15.55 9.07
C GLN A 143 1.42 15.11 8.29
N PRO A 144 1.04 15.86 7.23
CA PRO A 144 0.02 15.39 6.29
C PRO A 144 0.37 14.00 5.75
N PHE A 145 -0.57 13.07 5.91
CA PHE A 145 -0.46 11.71 5.42
C PHE A 145 -1.27 11.56 4.12
N VAL A 146 -0.64 11.03 3.08
CA VAL A 146 -1.23 10.78 1.77
C VAL A 146 -1.23 9.28 1.51
N ARG A 147 -2.42 8.72 1.28
CA ARG A 147 -2.59 7.32 0.90
C ARG A 147 -2.60 7.19 -0.63
N ILE A 148 -1.94 6.17 -1.17
CA ILE A 148 -2.09 5.71 -2.55
C ILE A 148 -2.90 4.41 -2.54
N VAL A 149 -3.87 4.30 -3.44
CA VAL A 149 -4.60 3.07 -3.73
C VAL A 149 -4.26 2.63 -5.14
N SER A 150 -3.50 1.57 -5.24
CA SER A 150 -2.96 1.04 -6.50
C SER A 150 -3.11 -0.46 -6.68
N CYS A 151 -3.33 -1.21 -5.60
CA CYS A 151 -3.37 -2.67 -5.62
C CYS A 151 -4.71 -3.20 -6.17
N ASN A 152 -5.84 -2.68 -5.65
CA ASN A 152 -7.17 -3.13 -6.06
C ASN A 152 -8.18 -1.96 -5.98
N PRO A 153 -8.91 -1.65 -7.05
CA PRO A 153 -9.91 -0.57 -7.02
C PRO A 153 -11.03 -0.81 -5.99
N LEU A 154 -11.30 -2.07 -5.63
CA LEU A 154 -12.31 -2.44 -4.63
C LEU A 154 -11.85 -2.29 -3.18
N GLU A 155 -10.59 -1.89 -2.91
CA GLU A 155 -10.16 -1.44 -1.58
C GLU A 155 -10.96 -0.23 -1.10
N VAL A 156 -11.37 0.63 -2.02
CA VAL A 156 -12.30 1.70 -1.74
C VAL A 156 -13.70 1.12 -1.78
N THR A 157 -14.24 0.82 -0.62
CA THR A 157 -15.54 0.15 -0.49
C THR A 157 -16.68 0.96 -1.10
N ASP A 158 -17.58 0.27 -1.80
CA ASP A 158 -18.81 0.80 -2.34
C ASP A 158 -19.90 -0.28 -2.14
N PRO A 159 -21.04 0.01 -1.48
CA PRO A 159 -22.08 -0.98 -1.24
C PRO A 159 -22.66 -1.59 -2.52
N GLY A 160 -22.63 -0.82 -3.61
CA GLY A 160 -23.10 -1.25 -4.92
C GLY A 160 -22.11 -2.08 -5.73
N LEU A 161 -20.88 -2.23 -5.25
CA LEU A 161 -19.83 -3.01 -5.93
C LEU A 161 -19.57 -4.36 -5.24
N PRO A 162 -18.94 -5.31 -5.96
CA PRO A 162 -18.49 -6.56 -5.36
C PRO A 162 -17.47 -6.31 -4.23
N PRO A 163 -17.41 -7.20 -3.22
CA PRO A 163 -16.33 -7.16 -2.25
C PRO A 163 -14.97 -7.38 -2.93
N ALA A 164 -13.92 -6.73 -2.43
CA ALA A 164 -12.55 -7.04 -2.85
C ALA A 164 -12.26 -8.53 -2.74
N PHE A 165 -11.44 -9.06 -3.63
CA PHE A 165 -11.03 -10.48 -3.72
C PHE A 165 -12.14 -11.46 -4.14
N SER A 166 -13.40 -11.03 -4.27
CA SER A 166 -14.51 -11.96 -4.52
C SER A 166 -14.53 -12.53 -5.95
N GLY A 167 -13.98 -11.83 -6.93
CA GLY A 167 -14.16 -12.20 -8.34
C GLY A 167 -15.61 -12.15 -8.84
N LEU A 168 -16.54 -11.65 -8.03
CA LEU A 168 -17.96 -11.57 -8.39
C LEU A 168 -18.22 -10.49 -9.44
N PRO A 169 -19.18 -10.72 -10.36
CA PRO A 169 -19.48 -9.75 -11.40
C PRO A 169 -20.11 -8.47 -10.81
N ALA A 170 -19.73 -7.30 -11.36
CA ALA A 170 -20.27 -6.02 -10.94
C ALA A 170 -21.77 -5.87 -11.22
N ALA A 171 -22.27 -6.56 -12.26
CA ALA A 171 -23.68 -6.49 -12.67
C ALA A 171 -24.65 -7.31 -11.80
N SER A 172 -24.17 -8.20 -10.93
CA SER A 172 -24.99 -9.03 -10.03
C SER A 172 -24.69 -8.75 -8.57
N ALA A 173 -25.72 -8.85 -7.72
CA ALA A 173 -25.58 -8.83 -6.28
C ALA A 173 -25.43 -10.24 -5.67
N ASP A 174 -25.56 -11.29 -6.49
CA ASP A 174 -25.55 -12.67 -6.04
C ASP A 174 -24.19 -13.03 -5.40
N GLY A 175 -24.22 -13.77 -4.31
CA GLY A 175 -23.03 -14.21 -3.58
C GLY A 175 -22.31 -13.13 -2.76
N ARG A 176 -22.61 -11.84 -2.94
CA ARG A 176 -21.90 -10.76 -2.24
C ARG A 176 -22.09 -10.80 -0.72
N ALA A 177 -23.30 -11.10 -0.26
CA ALA A 177 -23.60 -11.19 1.17
C ALA A 177 -22.89 -12.39 1.81
N GLU A 178 -22.88 -13.54 1.14
CA GLU A 178 -22.18 -14.74 1.58
C GLU A 178 -20.66 -14.48 1.67
N PHE A 179 -20.10 -13.88 0.62
CA PHE A 179 -18.67 -13.56 0.60
C PHE A 179 -18.27 -12.58 1.72
N ARG A 180 -19.10 -11.53 1.97
CA ARG A 180 -18.83 -10.60 3.08
C ARG A 180 -18.92 -11.29 4.45
N ALA A 181 -19.89 -12.18 4.63
CA ALA A 181 -20.01 -12.94 5.88
C ALA A 181 -18.81 -13.85 6.12
N GLU A 182 -18.32 -14.49 5.06
CA GLU A 182 -17.12 -15.34 5.16
C GLU A 182 -15.85 -14.50 5.36
N TYR A 183 -15.72 -13.36 4.68
CA TYR A 183 -14.63 -12.41 4.91
C TYR A 183 -14.59 -11.96 6.38
N ASP A 184 -15.74 -11.59 6.94
CA ASP A 184 -15.87 -11.23 8.37
C ASP A 184 -15.45 -12.40 9.25
N ARG A 185 -16.01 -13.59 9.04
CA ARG A 185 -15.69 -14.78 9.83
C ARG A 185 -14.18 -15.07 9.88
N VAL A 186 -13.51 -14.95 8.73
CA VAL A 186 -12.08 -15.27 8.60
C VAL A 186 -11.19 -14.18 9.20
N HIS A 187 -11.54 -12.89 8.97
CA HIS A 187 -10.62 -11.79 9.24
C HIS A 187 -10.95 -10.98 10.50
N ARG A 188 -12.14 -11.13 11.10
CA ARG A 188 -12.58 -10.32 12.26
C ARG A 188 -11.58 -10.34 13.42
N LYS A 189 -11.03 -11.49 13.73
CA LYS A 189 -10.08 -11.62 14.82
C LYS A 189 -8.77 -10.87 14.53
N ILE A 190 -8.15 -11.14 13.39
CA ILE A 190 -6.86 -10.49 13.04
C ILE A 190 -7.02 -8.99 12.84
N TRP A 191 -8.15 -8.54 12.26
CA TRP A 191 -8.48 -7.13 12.16
C TRP A 191 -8.61 -6.48 13.53
N GLY A 192 -9.34 -7.11 14.46
CA GLY A 192 -9.52 -6.60 15.82
C GLY A 192 -8.20 -6.44 16.56
N GLU A 193 -7.37 -7.47 16.55
CA GLU A 193 -6.03 -7.46 17.17
C GLU A 193 -5.09 -6.42 16.52
N PHE A 194 -5.23 -6.20 15.22
CA PHE A 194 -4.46 -5.17 14.53
C PHE A 194 -4.97 -3.77 14.84
N ASN A 195 -6.28 -3.55 14.83
CA ASN A 195 -6.90 -2.29 15.19
C ASN A 195 -6.56 -1.87 16.63
N ASP A 196 -6.57 -2.82 17.58
CA ASP A 196 -6.16 -2.57 18.97
C ASP A 196 -4.69 -2.15 19.05
N TRP A 197 -3.81 -2.76 18.26
CA TRP A 197 -2.42 -2.37 18.19
C TRP A 197 -2.25 -0.97 17.55
N VAL A 198 -2.94 -0.68 16.46
CA VAL A 198 -2.93 0.62 15.76
C VAL A 198 -3.37 1.73 16.72
N THR A 199 -4.49 1.54 17.42
CA THR A 199 -5.00 2.52 18.39
C THR A 199 -4.11 2.64 19.63
N GLY A 200 -3.53 1.53 20.09
CA GLY A 200 -2.53 1.51 21.15
C GLY A 200 -1.24 2.29 20.81
N ARG A 201 -0.96 2.53 19.53
CA ARG A 201 0.13 3.41 19.04
C ARG A 201 -0.32 4.85 18.81
N GLY A 202 -1.55 5.20 19.18
CA GLY A 202 -2.08 6.57 19.10
C GLY A 202 -2.68 6.95 17.74
N ALA A 203 -2.77 6.03 16.80
CA ALA A 203 -3.44 6.27 15.53
C ALA A 203 -4.96 6.16 15.66
N ALA A 204 -5.69 6.72 14.69
CA ALA A 204 -7.15 6.60 14.63
C ALA A 204 -7.57 5.13 14.42
N PRO A 205 -8.75 4.72 14.95
CA PRO A 205 -9.29 3.41 14.67
C PRO A 205 -9.46 3.17 13.17
N LEU A 206 -9.18 1.95 12.74
CA LEU A 206 -9.36 1.53 11.36
C LEU A 206 -10.85 1.38 11.01
N PRO A 207 -11.26 1.65 9.77
CA PRO A 207 -12.61 1.32 9.30
C PRO A 207 -12.87 -0.19 9.46
N ASP A 208 -14.15 -0.55 9.64
CA ASP A 208 -14.54 -1.94 9.89
C ASP A 208 -14.02 -2.88 8.79
N LEU A 209 -13.27 -3.91 9.21
CA LEU A 209 -12.62 -4.90 8.34
C LEU A 209 -11.68 -4.34 7.26
N ALA A 210 -11.31 -3.07 7.33
CA ALA A 210 -10.23 -2.49 6.53
C ALA A 210 -8.93 -2.45 7.35
N PHE A 211 -7.80 -2.69 6.70
CA PHE A 211 -6.50 -2.74 7.36
C PHE A 211 -5.71 -1.43 7.23
N ILE A 212 -6.28 -0.43 6.53
CA ILE A 212 -5.75 0.91 6.39
C ILE A 212 -6.90 1.92 6.36
N GLY A 213 -6.66 3.12 6.89
CA GLY A 213 -7.59 4.26 6.83
C GLY A 213 -7.23 5.24 5.71
N ASP A 214 -8.13 6.23 5.50
CA ASP A 214 -7.88 7.30 4.55
C ASP A 214 -6.85 8.30 5.09
N GLY A 215 -6.09 8.91 4.16
CA GLY A 215 -5.20 10.03 4.43
C GLY A 215 -5.89 11.39 4.37
N ALA A 216 -5.14 12.45 4.68
CA ALA A 216 -5.56 13.84 4.43
C ALA A 216 -5.82 14.08 2.92
N ALA A 217 -5.11 13.36 2.06
CA ALA A 217 -5.39 13.20 0.64
C ALA A 217 -5.19 11.74 0.25
N ASN A 218 -5.95 11.28 -0.75
CA ASN A 218 -5.90 9.92 -1.25
C ASN A 218 -5.71 9.95 -2.76
N LEU A 219 -4.67 9.27 -3.26
CA LEU A 219 -4.40 9.13 -4.68
C LEU A 219 -4.95 7.80 -5.17
N TYR A 220 -5.86 7.85 -6.14
CA TYR A 220 -6.49 6.66 -6.70
C TYR A 220 -5.92 6.39 -8.09
N VAL A 221 -5.04 5.37 -8.18
CA VAL A 221 -4.22 5.10 -9.37
C VAL A 221 -4.92 4.11 -10.29
N TYR A 222 -6.07 4.52 -10.82
CA TYR A 222 -6.82 3.74 -11.80
C TYR A 222 -7.37 4.65 -12.88
N PRO A 223 -7.12 4.36 -14.19
CA PRO A 223 -7.74 5.09 -15.28
C PRO A 223 -9.26 4.84 -15.28
N GLU A 224 -10.03 5.88 -15.58
CA GLU A 224 -11.50 5.81 -15.52
C GLU A 224 -12.08 4.68 -16.36
N ILE A 225 -11.48 4.42 -17.54
CA ILE A 225 -11.92 3.36 -18.45
C ILE A 225 -11.74 1.95 -17.89
N ALA A 226 -10.83 1.77 -16.92
CA ALA A 226 -10.54 0.46 -16.30
C ALA A 226 -11.10 0.33 -14.88
N ASP A 227 -11.84 1.34 -14.41
CA ASP A 227 -12.45 1.34 -13.09
C ASP A 227 -13.91 0.88 -13.10
N TYR A 228 -14.39 0.47 -11.94
CA TYR A 228 -15.81 0.20 -11.72
C TYR A 228 -16.63 1.48 -11.74
N GLN A 229 -17.86 1.41 -12.27
CA GLN A 229 -18.85 2.48 -12.11
C GLN A 229 -19.33 2.51 -10.67
N ARG A 230 -18.79 3.45 -9.88
CA ARG A 230 -19.12 3.58 -8.47
C ARG A 230 -20.53 4.11 -8.28
N THR A 231 -21.23 3.55 -7.27
CA THR A 231 -22.55 4.03 -6.85
C THR A 231 -22.46 5.18 -5.86
N VAL A 232 -21.31 5.28 -5.16
CA VAL A 232 -20.98 6.38 -4.27
C VAL A 232 -19.75 7.12 -4.83
N PRO A 233 -19.86 8.43 -5.13
CA PRO A 233 -18.71 9.21 -5.57
C PRO A 233 -17.59 9.22 -4.53
N LEU A 234 -16.34 9.23 -4.99
CA LEU A 234 -15.20 9.46 -4.13
C LEU A 234 -15.31 10.84 -3.47
N GLY A 235 -14.95 10.92 -2.19
CA GLY A 235 -15.00 12.18 -1.43
C GLY A 235 -13.98 13.22 -1.90
N PRO A 236 -14.03 14.45 -1.37
CA PRO A 236 -13.21 15.57 -1.83
C PRO A 236 -11.70 15.38 -1.54
N SER A 237 -11.33 14.48 -0.63
CA SER A 237 -9.93 14.12 -0.36
C SER A 237 -9.35 13.12 -1.36
N TRP A 238 -10.16 12.61 -2.28
CA TRP A 238 -9.75 11.62 -3.27
C TRP A 238 -9.42 12.28 -4.62
N HIS A 239 -8.27 11.92 -5.15
CA HIS A 239 -7.76 12.44 -6.42
C HIS A 239 -7.38 11.27 -7.32
N ARG A 240 -8.12 11.13 -8.42
CA ARG A 240 -7.79 10.13 -9.45
C ARG A 240 -6.56 10.57 -10.21
N ILE A 241 -5.64 9.64 -10.40
CA ILE A 241 -4.54 9.77 -11.35
C ILE A 241 -4.55 8.55 -12.27
N ASP A 242 -4.48 8.78 -13.58
CA ASP A 242 -4.63 7.71 -14.57
C ASP A 242 -3.43 6.77 -14.60
N SER A 243 -2.25 7.27 -14.25
CA SER A 243 -1.03 6.48 -14.16
C SER A 243 0.02 7.16 -13.30
N SER A 244 0.95 6.36 -12.81
CA SER A 244 2.15 6.79 -12.09
C SER A 244 3.42 6.26 -12.78
N VAL A 245 3.38 6.10 -14.08
CA VAL A 245 4.48 5.52 -14.88
C VAL A 245 5.74 6.38 -14.75
N ARG A 246 6.84 5.77 -14.32
CA ARG A 246 8.15 6.38 -14.36
C ARG A 246 8.61 6.53 -15.82
N GLN A 247 9.40 7.56 -16.11
CA GLN A 247 10.13 7.60 -17.36
C GLN A 247 11.25 6.57 -17.30
N THR A 248 11.31 5.69 -18.29
CA THR A 248 12.39 4.72 -18.43
C THR A 248 13.62 5.42 -19.00
N ASP A 249 14.80 5.15 -18.44
CA ASP A 249 16.07 5.74 -18.86
C ASP A 249 16.66 5.08 -20.11
N GLY A 250 15.91 4.27 -20.83
CA GLY A 250 16.36 3.57 -22.03
C GLY A 250 15.33 3.51 -23.14
N GLU A 251 15.80 3.59 -24.38
CA GLU A 251 14.98 3.24 -25.54
C GLU A 251 14.63 1.76 -25.46
N PHE A 252 13.32 1.46 -25.47
CA PHE A 252 12.85 0.10 -25.63
C PHE A 252 13.07 -0.31 -27.10
N THR A 253 14.11 -1.09 -27.35
CA THR A 253 14.31 -1.74 -28.65
C THR A 253 13.52 -3.04 -28.69
N VAL A 254 12.53 -3.10 -29.58
CA VAL A 254 11.78 -4.33 -29.91
C VAL A 254 12.65 -5.24 -30.77
#